data_8f4776d70f28b3b1ee3bda8dfebb60be
#
_entry.id   8f4776d70f28b3b1ee3bda8dfebb60be
#
_cell.length_a   1.000
_cell.length_b   1.000
_cell.length_c   1.000
_cell.angle_alpha   90.00
_cell.angle_beta   90.00
_cell.angle_gamma   90.00
#
_symmetry.space_group_name_H-M   'P 1'
#
loop_
_entity.id
_entity.type
_entity.pdbx_description
1 polymer ?
#
loop_
_entity_poly.entity_id
_entity_poly.type
_entity_poly.pdbx_seq_one_letter_code
_entity_poly.pdbx_strand_id
1 'polypeptide(L)'
;LHVAEARGFLTRTPQRYDLIRLGAQGGTGAGLYALNESYIYTVEALRTYFDHLAADGYLAINSWIKLPPRDSLKLFATAIEALKSTGVADPGARLALIRSWNTSTLLIRNGAFTDAEITALREFARRRSFDTAWYPGIQASNANRFNVLEEPYFYDGTRALLGPNDDDFAG
;
A
#
# COMPACT_ATOMS: atom_id res chain seq x y z
N LEU A 1 -15.16 -19.31 -10.37
CA LEU A 1 -14.66 -18.97 -9.04
C LEU A 1 -13.60 -20.02 -8.66
N HIS A 2 -12.38 -19.56 -8.36
CA HIS A 2 -11.31 -20.42 -7.88
C HIS A 2 -11.12 -20.15 -6.39
N VAL A 3 -11.05 -21.22 -5.59
CA VAL A 3 -10.72 -21.14 -4.17
C VAL A 3 -9.29 -21.64 -4.02
N ALA A 4 -8.36 -20.71 -3.91
CA ALA A 4 -6.94 -21.00 -3.75
C ALA A 4 -6.26 -19.85 -2.99
N GLU A 5 -5.11 -20.14 -2.38
CA GLU A 5 -4.27 -19.11 -1.83
C GLU A 5 -3.73 -18.24 -3.00
N ALA A 6 -3.71 -16.90 -2.81
CA ALA A 6 -3.47 -15.94 -3.88
C ALA A 6 -2.14 -16.18 -4.62
N ARG A 7 -1.05 -16.38 -3.88
CA ARG A 7 0.27 -16.62 -4.46
C ARG A 7 0.31 -17.93 -5.24
N GLY A 8 -0.23 -19.02 -4.65
CA GLY A 8 -0.28 -20.33 -5.28
C GLY A 8 -1.19 -20.38 -6.53
N PHE A 9 -2.22 -19.53 -6.58
CA PHE A 9 -3.05 -19.37 -7.77
C PHE A 9 -2.28 -18.64 -8.88
N LEU A 10 -1.67 -17.50 -8.56
CA LEU A 10 -0.98 -16.67 -9.53
C LEU A 10 0.23 -17.37 -10.15
N THR A 11 1.00 -18.15 -9.38
CA THR A 11 2.14 -18.90 -9.94
C THR A 11 1.76 -19.94 -10.99
N ARG A 12 0.47 -20.28 -11.13
CA ARG A 12 -0.04 -21.28 -12.07
C ARG A 12 -0.76 -20.70 -13.29
N THR A 13 -0.93 -19.38 -13.33
CA THR A 13 -1.65 -18.69 -14.42
C THR A 13 -0.72 -17.73 -15.14
N PRO A 14 -0.75 -17.66 -16.47
CA PRO A 14 -0.06 -16.63 -17.22
C PRO A 14 -0.85 -15.33 -17.32
N GLN A 15 -2.05 -15.26 -16.75
CA GLN A 15 -2.93 -14.10 -16.86
C GLN A 15 -2.39 -12.90 -16.11
N ARG A 16 -2.63 -11.71 -16.66
CA ARG A 16 -2.42 -10.42 -16.03
C ARG A 16 -3.76 -9.79 -15.68
N TYR A 17 -3.78 -9.00 -14.60
CA TYR A 17 -5.00 -8.44 -14.04
C TYR A 17 -4.88 -6.94 -13.89
N ASP A 18 -5.96 -6.22 -14.18
CA ASP A 18 -6.04 -4.77 -13.94
C ASP A 18 -6.11 -4.46 -12.44
N LEU A 19 -6.63 -5.40 -11.66
CA LEU A 19 -6.71 -5.28 -10.20
C LEU A 19 -6.46 -6.63 -9.53
N ILE A 20 -5.48 -6.67 -8.64
CA ILE A 20 -5.30 -7.74 -7.64
C ILE A 20 -5.66 -7.15 -6.30
N ARG A 21 -6.63 -7.73 -5.59
CA ARG A 21 -7.05 -7.28 -4.27
C ARG A 21 -6.80 -8.33 -3.22
N LEU A 22 -6.02 -7.96 -2.20
CA LEU A 22 -5.83 -8.76 -1.00
C LEU A 22 -6.68 -8.14 0.12
N GLY A 23 -7.67 -8.90 0.59
CA GLY A 23 -8.53 -8.49 1.70
C GLY A 23 -7.76 -8.49 3.02
N ALA A 24 -8.24 -7.70 3.99
CA ALA A 24 -7.71 -7.75 5.35
C ALA A 24 -7.87 -9.17 5.89
N GLN A 25 -6.77 -9.87 6.11
CA GLN A 25 -6.75 -11.17 6.77
C GLN A 25 -6.79 -10.92 8.29
N GLY A 26 -7.45 -11.78 9.02
CA GLY A 26 -7.44 -11.71 10.47
C GLY A 26 -8.77 -11.38 11.10
N GLY A 27 -9.57 -12.43 11.33
CA GLY A 27 -10.44 -12.50 12.50
C GLY A 27 -9.60 -13.02 13.68
N THR A 28 -10.12 -12.89 14.87
CA THR A 28 -9.55 -13.19 16.19
C THR A 28 -9.00 -14.61 16.45
N GLY A 29 -8.59 -15.36 15.41
CA GLY A 29 -8.01 -16.70 15.51
C GLY A 29 -6.48 -16.68 15.49
N ALA A 30 -5.86 -16.70 16.66
CA ALA A 30 -4.42 -16.88 16.81
C ALA A 30 -3.97 -18.24 16.26
N GLY A 31 -2.83 -18.28 15.59
CA GLY A 31 -2.09 -19.48 15.25
C GLY A 31 -1.84 -19.65 13.75
N LEU A 32 -2.64 -20.42 13.04
CA LEU A 32 -2.46 -20.75 11.61
C LEU A 32 -2.60 -19.53 10.68
N TYR A 33 -3.45 -18.55 11.03
CA TYR A 33 -3.63 -17.32 10.24
C TYR A 33 -2.40 -16.41 10.26
N ALA A 34 -1.71 -16.30 11.39
CA ALA A 34 -0.49 -15.49 11.50
C ALA A 34 0.66 -16.03 10.62
N LEU A 35 0.73 -17.36 10.46
CA LEU A 35 1.69 -17.98 9.55
C LEU A 35 1.32 -17.71 8.07
N ASN A 36 0.04 -17.79 7.71
CA ASN A 36 -0.41 -17.47 6.35
C ASN A 36 -0.21 -15.98 6.00
N GLU A 37 -0.48 -15.06 6.94
CA GLU A 37 -0.20 -13.62 6.75
C GLU A 37 1.28 -13.37 6.42
N SER A 38 2.20 -14.11 7.04
CA SER A 38 3.64 -13.91 6.78
C SER A 38 4.04 -14.27 5.36
N TYR A 39 3.36 -15.22 4.70
CA TYR A 39 3.70 -15.66 3.35
C TYR A 39 3.15 -14.78 2.22
N ILE A 40 2.01 -14.13 2.44
CA ILE A 40 1.34 -13.33 1.39
C ILE A 40 1.86 -11.89 1.30
N TYR A 41 2.61 -11.43 2.30
CA TYR A 41 3.14 -10.07 2.37
C TYR A 41 4.68 -10.01 2.37
N THR A 42 5.34 -11.03 1.82
CA THR A 42 6.81 -11.01 1.62
C THR A 42 7.19 -10.24 0.35
N VAL A 43 8.44 -9.85 0.25
CA VAL A 43 8.99 -9.21 -0.97
C VAL A 43 8.75 -10.10 -2.19
N GLU A 44 8.97 -11.43 -2.07
CA GLU A 44 8.79 -12.40 -3.15
C GLU A 44 7.32 -12.55 -3.54
N ALA A 45 6.40 -12.50 -2.56
CA ALA A 45 4.97 -12.54 -2.83
C ALA A 45 4.53 -11.29 -3.60
N LEU A 46 4.94 -10.10 -3.15
CA LEU A 46 4.63 -8.84 -3.83
C LEU A 46 5.19 -8.81 -5.25
N ARG A 47 6.42 -9.32 -5.48
CA ARG A 47 6.97 -9.47 -6.83
C ARG A 47 6.10 -10.37 -7.70
N THR A 48 5.67 -11.51 -7.18
CA THR A 48 4.74 -12.40 -7.90
C THR A 48 3.45 -11.66 -8.28
N TYR A 49 2.91 -10.83 -7.39
CA TYR A 49 1.71 -10.04 -7.71
C TYR A 49 2.00 -8.99 -8.78
N PHE A 50 3.14 -8.31 -8.72
CA PHE A 50 3.54 -7.30 -9.73
C PHE A 50 3.69 -7.93 -11.12
N ASP A 51 4.28 -9.12 -11.21
CA ASP A 51 4.44 -9.84 -12.48
C ASP A 51 3.09 -10.20 -13.12
N HIS A 52 2.02 -10.26 -12.32
CA HIS A 52 0.67 -10.56 -12.77
C HIS A 52 -0.23 -9.32 -12.89
N LEU A 53 0.30 -8.11 -12.69
CA LEU A 53 -0.43 -6.90 -13.02
C LEU A 53 -0.33 -6.59 -14.51
N ALA A 54 -1.45 -6.18 -15.09
CA ALA A 54 -1.47 -5.55 -16.41
C ALA A 54 -0.69 -4.22 -16.35
N ALA A 55 -0.36 -3.66 -17.51
CA ALA A 55 0.13 -2.30 -17.60
C ALA A 55 -0.90 -1.36 -16.92
N ASP A 56 -0.41 -0.46 -16.07
CA ASP A 56 -1.24 0.45 -15.28
C ASP A 56 -2.20 -0.20 -14.27
N GLY A 57 -2.10 -1.52 -14.06
CA GLY A 57 -2.90 -2.27 -13.10
C GLY A 57 -2.52 -1.95 -11.65
N TYR A 58 -3.40 -2.34 -10.72
CA TYR A 58 -3.27 -2.05 -9.30
C TYR A 58 -3.21 -3.32 -8.45
N LEU A 59 -2.34 -3.30 -7.44
CA LEU A 59 -2.43 -4.18 -6.28
C LEU A 59 -2.99 -3.37 -5.11
N ALA A 60 -4.11 -3.81 -4.57
CA ALA A 60 -4.76 -3.19 -3.40
C ALA A 60 -4.69 -4.15 -2.21
N ILE A 61 -4.04 -3.73 -1.13
CA ILE A 61 -3.88 -4.53 0.09
C ILE A 61 -4.59 -3.83 1.23
N ASN A 62 -5.63 -4.47 1.77
CA ASN A 62 -6.34 -3.99 2.94
C ASN A 62 -5.74 -4.64 4.21
N SER A 63 -5.57 -3.85 5.25
CA SER A 63 -5.14 -4.34 6.57
C SER A 63 -5.87 -3.63 7.71
N TRP A 64 -5.96 -4.33 8.86
CA TRP A 64 -6.45 -3.72 10.09
C TRP A 64 -5.38 -2.80 10.69
N ILE A 65 -5.80 -1.66 11.21
CA ILE A 65 -4.91 -0.74 11.93
C ILE A 65 -4.78 -1.20 13.37
N LYS A 66 -3.53 -1.28 13.82
CA LYS A 66 -3.15 -1.34 15.24
C LYS A 66 -2.21 -0.17 15.50
N LEU A 67 -2.37 0.51 16.63
CA LEU A 67 -1.48 1.60 17.02
C LEU A 67 -0.43 1.09 18.04
N PRO A 68 0.83 1.49 17.88
CA PRO A 68 1.41 2.26 16.77
C PRO A 68 1.34 1.47 15.45
N PRO A 69 1.37 2.15 14.27
CA PRO A 69 1.03 1.55 12.96
C PRO A 69 2.14 0.65 12.36
N ARG A 70 2.73 -0.20 13.18
CA ARG A 70 3.89 -1.05 12.81
C ARG A 70 3.58 -1.95 11.62
N ASP A 71 2.41 -2.59 11.61
CA ASP A 71 2.05 -3.57 10.57
C ASP A 71 1.83 -2.88 9.22
N SER A 72 1.12 -1.73 9.21
CA SER A 72 0.90 -0.95 7.99
C SER A 72 2.21 -0.37 7.43
N LEU A 73 3.09 0.14 8.30
CA LEU A 73 4.38 0.68 7.88
C LEU A 73 5.35 -0.43 7.44
N LYS A 74 5.31 -1.60 8.08
CA LYS A 74 6.09 -2.76 7.64
C LYS A 74 5.65 -3.21 6.24
N LEU A 75 4.34 -3.28 5.97
CA LEU A 75 3.81 -3.60 4.65
C LEU A 75 4.26 -2.56 3.61
N PHE A 76 4.21 -1.27 3.94
CA PHE A 76 4.67 -0.19 3.08
C PHE A 76 6.18 -0.33 2.77
N ALA A 77 7.01 -0.60 3.79
CA ALA A 77 8.45 -0.87 3.61
C ALA A 77 8.70 -2.10 2.73
N THR A 78 7.93 -3.18 2.93
CA THR A 78 8.04 -4.39 2.09
C THR A 78 7.70 -4.08 0.63
N ALA A 79 6.71 -3.21 0.38
CA ALA A 79 6.36 -2.78 -0.98
C ALA A 79 7.49 -1.95 -1.63
N ILE A 80 8.13 -1.06 -0.88
CA ILE A 80 9.31 -0.31 -1.35
C ILE A 80 10.41 -1.28 -1.78
N GLU A 81 10.77 -2.25 -0.94
CA GLU A 81 11.81 -3.22 -1.23
C GLU A 81 11.47 -4.12 -2.43
N ALA A 82 10.20 -4.54 -2.53
CA ALA A 82 9.74 -5.31 -3.68
C ALA A 82 9.87 -4.52 -4.98
N LEU A 83 9.45 -3.26 -4.99
CA LEU A 83 9.59 -2.38 -6.16
C LEU A 83 11.05 -2.11 -6.52
N LYS A 84 11.91 -1.80 -5.55
CA LYS A 84 13.34 -1.62 -5.77
C LYS A 84 13.99 -2.88 -6.37
N SER A 85 13.62 -4.05 -5.88
CA SER A 85 14.15 -5.33 -6.37
C SER A 85 13.76 -5.63 -7.82
N THR A 86 12.75 -4.95 -8.36
CA THR A 86 12.36 -5.03 -9.79
C THR A 86 12.95 -3.90 -10.64
N GLY A 87 13.86 -3.09 -10.05
CA GLY A 87 14.56 -2.01 -10.76
C GLY A 87 13.81 -0.68 -10.77
N VAL A 88 12.77 -0.51 -9.95
CA VAL A 88 12.04 0.77 -9.83
C VAL A 88 12.89 1.75 -9.04
N ALA A 89 13.29 2.84 -9.69
CA ALA A 89 14.15 3.87 -9.08
C ALA A 89 13.39 4.69 -8.02
N ASP A 90 12.14 5.05 -8.31
CA ASP A 90 11.26 5.79 -7.39
C ASP A 90 10.03 4.96 -7.01
N PRO A 91 10.12 4.15 -5.94
CA PRO A 91 8.97 3.41 -5.43
C PRO A 91 7.83 4.32 -4.95
N GLY A 92 8.16 5.50 -4.41
CA GLY A 92 7.19 6.45 -3.88
C GLY A 92 6.18 6.90 -4.93
N ALA A 93 6.62 7.05 -6.19
CA ALA A 93 5.75 7.40 -7.31
C ALA A 93 4.70 6.33 -7.65
N ARG A 94 4.87 5.09 -7.16
CA ARG A 94 3.99 3.95 -7.43
C ARG A 94 3.11 3.56 -6.24
N LEU A 95 3.21 4.26 -5.13
CA LEU A 95 2.56 3.91 -3.87
C LEU A 95 1.54 4.97 -3.45
N ALA A 96 0.43 4.51 -2.89
CA ALA A 96 -0.48 5.36 -2.12
C ALA A 96 -1.00 4.58 -0.90
N LEU A 97 -1.10 5.25 0.25
CA LEU A 97 -1.62 4.70 1.48
C LEU A 97 -2.74 5.59 2.02
N ILE A 98 -3.91 5.02 2.13
CA ILE A 98 -5.08 5.66 2.75
C ILE A 98 -5.52 4.87 3.98
N ARG A 99 -6.19 5.53 4.92
CA ARG A 99 -6.72 4.87 6.12
C ARG A 99 -8.07 5.44 6.56
N SER A 100 -8.85 4.59 7.19
CA SER A 100 -9.97 4.98 8.05
C SER A 100 -9.51 4.99 9.52
N TRP A 101 -10.45 4.93 10.44
CA TRP A 101 -10.14 4.81 11.87
C TRP A 101 -9.57 3.43 12.25
N ASN A 102 -9.90 2.37 11.53
CA ASN A 102 -9.52 0.98 11.87
C ASN A 102 -8.92 0.16 10.72
N THR A 103 -8.96 0.66 9.50
CA THR A 103 -8.39 -0.04 8.34
C THR A 103 -7.50 0.88 7.52
N SER A 104 -6.47 0.30 6.92
CA SER A 104 -5.65 0.95 5.90
C SER A 104 -5.70 0.19 4.59
N THR A 105 -5.49 0.90 3.49
CA THR A 105 -5.37 0.33 2.15
C THR A 105 -4.10 0.86 1.52
N LEU A 106 -3.18 -0.06 1.24
CA LEU A 106 -2.01 0.20 0.42
C LEU A 106 -2.39 -0.08 -1.04
N LEU A 107 -2.22 0.93 -1.88
CA LEU A 107 -2.34 0.82 -3.33
C LEU A 107 -0.95 0.84 -3.94
N ILE A 108 -0.67 -0.09 -4.84
CA ILE A 108 0.56 -0.17 -5.61
C ILE A 108 0.18 -0.22 -7.08
N ARG A 109 0.66 0.75 -7.85
CA ARG A 109 0.38 0.84 -9.29
C ARG A 109 1.53 0.22 -10.09
N ASN A 110 1.19 -0.50 -11.15
CA ASN A 110 2.19 -0.96 -12.12
C ASN A 110 2.53 0.17 -13.11
N GLY A 111 3.21 1.18 -12.61
CA GLY A 111 3.54 2.46 -13.23
C GLY A 111 3.50 3.57 -12.19
N ALA A 112 3.97 4.77 -12.50
CA ALA A 112 3.82 5.93 -11.62
C ALA A 112 2.35 6.39 -11.60
N PHE A 113 1.88 6.85 -10.44
CA PHE A 113 0.56 7.50 -10.35
C PHE A 113 0.55 8.77 -11.21
N THR A 114 -0.51 8.94 -11.97
CA THR A 114 -0.76 10.18 -12.72
C THR A 114 -1.43 11.23 -11.84
N ASP A 115 -1.33 12.50 -12.22
CA ASP A 115 -1.99 13.60 -11.50
C ASP A 115 -3.51 13.43 -11.44
N ALA A 116 -4.11 12.87 -12.50
CA ALA A 116 -5.54 12.55 -12.52
C ALA A 116 -5.92 11.48 -11.50
N GLU A 117 -5.11 10.44 -11.36
CA GLU A 117 -5.33 9.37 -10.37
C GLU A 117 -5.12 9.88 -8.94
N ILE A 118 -4.09 10.71 -8.72
CA ILE A 118 -3.85 11.36 -7.42
C ILE A 118 -5.04 12.25 -7.06
N THR A 119 -5.56 13.03 -8.01
CA THR A 119 -6.73 13.87 -7.80
C THR A 119 -7.96 13.04 -7.45
N ALA A 120 -8.21 11.95 -8.18
CA ALA A 120 -9.31 11.03 -7.91
C ALA A 120 -9.19 10.36 -6.53
N LEU A 121 -7.98 9.94 -6.14
CA LEU A 121 -7.69 9.36 -4.83
C LEU A 121 -7.99 10.35 -3.70
N ARG A 122 -7.51 11.59 -3.83
CA ARG A 122 -7.75 12.65 -2.84
C ARG A 122 -9.24 12.97 -2.69
N GLU A 123 -9.95 13.07 -3.80
CA GLU A 123 -11.40 13.32 -3.80
C GLU A 123 -12.17 12.15 -3.18
N PHE A 124 -11.81 10.90 -3.50
CA PHE A 124 -12.36 9.71 -2.87
C PHE A 124 -12.13 9.72 -1.36
N ALA A 125 -10.90 9.94 -0.91
CA ALA A 125 -10.53 9.99 0.50
C ALA A 125 -11.33 11.09 1.24
N ARG A 126 -11.40 12.29 0.67
CA ARG A 126 -12.16 13.41 1.22
C ARG A 126 -13.65 13.08 1.40
N ARG A 127 -14.30 12.50 0.37
CA ARG A 127 -15.72 12.14 0.41
C ARG A 127 -16.06 11.05 1.42
N ARG A 128 -15.11 10.19 1.73
CA ARG A 128 -15.26 9.06 2.65
C ARG A 128 -14.69 9.34 4.04
N SER A 129 -14.18 10.55 4.29
CA SER A 129 -13.51 10.93 5.53
C SER A 129 -12.34 9.96 5.84
N PHE A 130 -11.60 9.56 4.82
CA PHE A 130 -10.38 8.81 4.95
C PHE A 130 -9.18 9.74 5.01
N ASP A 131 -8.19 9.40 5.82
CA ASP A 131 -6.91 10.08 5.83
C ASP A 131 -6.00 9.51 4.76
N THR A 132 -5.24 10.37 4.13
CA THR A 132 -4.13 10.00 3.27
C THR A 132 -2.85 9.98 4.10
N ALA A 133 -2.11 8.88 4.04
CA ALA A 133 -0.79 8.75 4.68
C ALA A 133 0.34 8.93 3.68
N TRP A 134 0.11 8.50 2.43
CA TRP A 134 1.03 8.68 1.33
C TRP A 134 0.31 8.75 -0.02
N TYR A 135 0.76 9.61 -0.87
CA TYR A 135 0.65 9.62 -2.34
C TYR A 135 1.74 10.56 -2.89
N PRO A 136 2.18 10.44 -4.15
CA PRO A 136 3.19 11.32 -4.72
C PRO A 136 2.82 12.80 -4.59
N GLY A 137 3.71 13.59 -3.99
CA GLY A 137 3.48 15.03 -3.77
C GLY A 137 2.59 15.38 -2.57
N ILE A 138 2.33 14.45 -1.65
CA ILE A 138 1.54 14.74 -0.43
C ILE A 138 2.22 15.80 0.44
N GLN A 139 1.42 16.75 0.93
CA GLN A 139 1.85 17.75 1.91
C GLN A 139 1.40 17.34 3.32
N ALA A 140 2.17 17.70 4.34
CA ALA A 140 1.85 17.40 5.74
C ALA A 140 0.43 17.89 6.14
N SER A 141 0.00 19.04 5.60
CA SER A 141 -1.34 19.60 5.83
C SER A 141 -2.49 18.73 5.28
N ASN A 142 -2.19 17.75 4.43
CA ASN A 142 -3.17 16.81 3.89
C ASN A 142 -3.29 15.52 4.68
N ALA A 143 -2.38 15.28 5.63
CA ALA A 143 -2.39 14.11 6.49
C ALA A 143 -3.19 14.33 7.78
N ASN A 144 -3.62 13.22 8.42
CA ASN A 144 -4.21 13.22 9.78
C ASN A 144 -5.38 14.20 9.99
N ARG A 145 -6.33 14.27 9.04
CA ARG A 145 -7.38 15.29 8.99
C ARG A 145 -8.74 14.84 9.51
N PHE A 146 -9.10 13.58 9.31
CA PHE A 146 -10.43 13.05 9.58
C PHE A 146 -10.43 12.11 10.80
N ASN A 147 -9.55 11.14 10.80
CA ASN A 147 -9.37 10.19 11.91
C ASN A 147 -8.11 10.59 12.68
N VAL A 148 -8.20 11.77 13.31
CA VAL A 148 -7.05 12.46 13.90
C VAL A 148 -6.42 11.61 15.00
N LEU A 149 -5.12 11.37 14.87
CA LEU A 149 -4.26 10.79 15.89
C LEU A 149 -3.46 11.89 16.58
N GLU A 150 -2.90 11.60 17.74
CA GLU A 150 -2.06 12.53 18.49
C GLU A 150 -0.93 13.12 17.64
N GLU A 151 -0.28 12.24 16.85
CA GLU A 151 0.73 12.61 15.87
C GLU A 151 0.40 11.97 14.51
N PRO A 152 0.88 12.51 13.39
CA PRO A 152 0.63 11.96 12.05
C PRO A 152 1.48 10.72 11.76
N TYR A 153 1.50 9.74 12.66
CA TYR A 153 2.38 8.54 12.64
C TYR A 153 2.48 7.84 11.30
N PHE A 154 1.39 7.79 10.54
CA PHE A 154 1.38 7.13 9.24
C PHE A 154 2.13 7.96 8.19
N TYR A 155 1.91 9.26 8.17
CA TYR A 155 2.58 10.19 7.26
C TYR A 155 4.08 10.25 7.56
N ASP A 156 4.44 10.47 8.82
CA ASP A 156 5.83 10.55 9.24
C ASP A 156 6.57 9.23 8.96
N GLY A 157 5.91 8.10 9.25
CA GLY A 157 6.49 6.78 8.98
C GLY A 157 6.69 6.52 7.49
N THR A 158 5.75 6.87 6.62
CA THR A 158 5.92 6.68 5.17
C THR A 158 7.01 7.58 4.60
N ARG A 159 7.09 8.83 5.07
CA ARG A 159 8.17 9.76 4.73
C ARG A 159 9.54 9.23 5.13
N ALA A 160 9.67 8.78 6.38
CA ALA A 160 10.93 8.21 6.88
C ALA A 160 11.39 6.98 6.09
N LEU A 161 10.46 6.14 5.62
CA LEU A 161 10.77 4.93 4.85
C LEU A 161 11.20 5.22 3.40
N LEU A 162 10.68 6.29 2.80
CA LEU A 162 11.05 6.69 1.43
C LEU A 162 12.34 7.52 1.40
N GLY A 163 12.72 8.10 2.53
CA GLY A 163 13.86 9.02 2.64
C GLY A 163 13.49 10.46 2.25
N PRO A 164 14.40 11.40 2.42
CA PRO A 164 14.18 12.79 2.00
C PRO A 164 14.03 12.84 0.48
N ASN A 165 12.95 13.47 0.00
CA ASN A 165 12.82 13.83 -1.41
C ASN A 165 13.73 15.04 -1.68
N ASP A 166 14.33 15.12 -2.87
CA ASP A 166 15.15 16.26 -3.31
C ASP A 166 14.38 17.60 -3.25
N ASP A 167 13.06 17.58 -3.25
CA ASP A 167 12.20 18.77 -3.13
C ASP A 167 12.18 19.40 -1.72
N ASP A 168 12.63 18.68 -0.69
CA ASP A 168 12.69 19.23 0.70
C ASP A 168 13.86 20.22 0.89
N PHE A 169 14.76 20.34 -0.08
CA PHE A 169 15.90 21.26 -0.05
C PHE A 169 15.72 22.54 -0.89
N ALA A 170 14.56 22.72 -1.53
CA ALA A 170 14.22 23.88 -2.36
C ALA A 170 13.31 24.87 -1.60
N GLY A 171 13.70 25.28 -0.38
CA GLY A 171 13.00 26.26 0.45
C GLY A 171 13.96 27.29 1.02
#